data_ca840fc5beb6e713a275b90018abba69
#
_entry.id   ca840fc5beb6e713a275b90018abba69
#
_cell.length_a   1.000
_cell.length_b   1.000
_cell.length_c   1.000
_cell.angle_alpha   90.00
_cell.angle_beta   90.00
_cell.angle_gamma   90.00
#
_symmetry.space_group_name_H-M   'P 1'
#
loop_
_entity.id
_entity.type
_entity.pdbx_description
1 polymer ?
#
loop_
_entity_poly.entity_id
_entity_poly.type
_entity_poly.pdbx_seq_one_letter_code
_entity_poly.pdbx_strand_id
1 'polypeptide(L)'
;MEGVYSGFAYFMLILAAVFAVFGFFNMRERVPLMSREEIKETSVLESLKNIITNRPLLAVILANFFNSFKSVGGSSESYFWLNNTGSLLNQTICGLFTGIPNYIMVPIAAKMVKKWGARATSIIAGLFGFFAYMTLFFVGFHPFGQTFKDHYIFNLIWVIFGLTICGLPNKILNVSGQIVTAEALDYMEWKHGLRNEALVTTVQGLSLIHISEPTRPRLIS
;
A
#
# COMPACT_ATOMS: atom_id res chain seq x y z
N MET A 1 21.74 19.84 -14.83
CA MET A 1 20.66 19.06 -14.23
C MET A 1 20.85 18.77 -12.74
N GLU A 2 22.07 18.51 -12.28
CA GLU A 2 22.36 18.23 -10.85
C GLU A 2 21.88 19.33 -9.88
N GLY A 3 22.04 20.61 -10.24
CA GLY A 3 21.60 21.73 -9.39
C GLY A 3 20.09 21.85 -9.18
N VAL A 4 19.28 21.37 -10.14
CA VAL A 4 17.81 21.37 -10.01
C VAL A 4 17.35 20.27 -9.07
N TYR A 5 17.97 19.09 -9.16
CA TYR A 5 17.65 17.96 -8.25
C TYR A 5 18.07 18.27 -6.82
N SER A 6 19.26 18.85 -6.61
CA SER A 6 19.72 19.23 -5.28
C SER A 6 18.85 20.34 -4.68
N GLY A 7 18.47 21.37 -5.45
CA GLY A 7 17.56 22.43 -5.01
C GLY A 7 16.19 21.87 -4.59
N PHE A 8 15.62 20.97 -5.39
CA PHE A 8 14.35 20.31 -5.06
C PHE A 8 14.47 19.42 -3.79
N ALA A 9 15.58 18.69 -3.64
CA ALA A 9 15.83 17.88 -2.46
C ALA A 9 15.92 18.73 -1.19
N TYR A 10 16.64 19.85 -1.22
CA TYR A 10 16.70 20.79 -0.09
C TYR A 10 15.35 21.40 0.24
N PHE A 11 14.56 21.78 -0.77
CA PHE A 11 13.21 22.30 -0.56
C PHE A 11 12.32 21.28 0.16
N MET A 12 12.32 20.01 -0.32
CA MET A 12 11.54 18.93 0.31
C MET A 12 12.02 18.61 1.72
N LEU A 13 13.33 18.67 1.97
CA LEU A 13 13.89 18.43 3.31
C LEU A 13 13.45 19.52 4.30
N ILE A 14 13.50 20.79 3.89
CA ILE A 14 13.04 21.92 4.72
C ILE A 14 11.54 21.79 5.01
N LEU A 15 10.74 21.48 3.97
CA LEU A 15 9.31 21.31 4.10
C LEU A 15 8.96 20.15 5.09
N ALA A 16 9.65 19.02 4.94
CA ALA A 16 9.49 17.87 5.84
C ALA A 16 9.88 18.23 7.28
N ALA A 17 10.98 18.97 7.48
CA ALA A 17 11.40 19.41 8.80
C ALA A 17 10.37 20.34 9.47
N VAL A 18 9.79 21.29 8.71
CA VAL A 18 8.74 22.18 9.21
C VAL A 18 7.51 21.38 9.65
N PHE A 19 7.04 20.43 8.83
CA PHE A 19 5.90 19.58 9.20
C PHE A 19 6.20 18.65 10.37
N ALA A 20 7.42 18.12 10.47
CA ALA A 20 7.84 17.29 11.59
C ALA A 20 7.83 18.08 12.90
N VAL A 21 8.37 19.27 12.90
CA VAL A 21 8.37 20.18 14.07
C VAL A 21 6.93 20.56 14.45
N PHE A 22 6.10 20.93 13.46
CA PHE A 22 4.69 21.23 13.70
C PHE A 22 3.95 20.01 14.27
N GLY A 23 4.18 18.82 13.73
CA GLY A 23 3.63 17.56 14.24
C GLY A 23 4.05 17.33 15.70
N PHE A 24 5.35 17.46 16.01
CA PHE A 24 5.88 17.22 17.34
C PHE A 24 5.24 18.13 18.39
N PHE A 25 5.09 19.41 18.13
CA PHE A 25 4.48 20.35 19.10
C PHE A 25 2.95 20.18 19.25
N ASN A 26 2.29 19.61 18.24
CA ASN A 26 0.84 19.35 18.28
C ASN A 26 0.50 17.94 18.81
N MET A 27 1.46 17.02 18.83
CA MET A 27 1.27 15.68 19.39
C MET A 27 1.27 15.77 20.92
N ARG A 28 0.10 15.54 21.54
CA ARG A 28 -0.06 15.34 22.97
C ARG A 28 -0.48 13.90 23.22
N GLU A 29 0.32 13.17 23.97
CA GLU A 29 -0.12 11.90 24.53
C GLU A 29 -1.29 12.15 25.49
N ARG A 30 -2.46 11.68 25.12
CA ARG A 30 -3.68 11.83 25.94
C ARG A 30 -3.96 10.58 26.78
N VAL A 31 -3.33 9.48 26.43
CA VAL A 31 -3.47 8.21 27.17
C VAL A 31 -2.25 8.07 28.06
N PRO A 32 -2.43 7.92 29.38
CA PRO A 32 -1.31 7.69 30.27
C PRO A 32 -0.60 6.42 29.87
N LEU A 33 0.73 6.46 29.81
CA LEU A 33 1.55 5.26 29.61
C LEU A 33 1.22 4.28 30.73
N MET A 34 0.90 3.04 30.37
CA MET A 34 0.74 1.96 31.35
C MET A 34 2.02 1.87 32.19
N SER A 35 1.84 1.74 33.51
CA SER A 35 2.98 1.56 34.39
C SER A 35 3.73 0.27 34.02
N ARG A 36 5.05 0.26 34.23
CA ARG A 36 5.89 -0.92 33.90
C ARG A 36 5.41 -2.20 34.58
N GLU A 37 4.71 -2.07 35.71
CA GLU A 37 4.13 -3.16 36.50
C GLU A 37 2.85 -3.74 35.87
N GLU A 38 2.14 -2.93 35.05
CA GLU A 38 0.93 -3.39 34.33
C GLU A 38 1.27 -4.05 32.99
N ILE A 39 2.48 -3.84 32.47
CA ILE A 39 2.96 -4.49 31.25
C ILE A 39 3.37 -5.92 31.63
N LYS A 40 2.48 -6.88 31.42
CA LYS A 40 2.87 -8.30 31.46
C LYS A 40 4.00 -8.50 30.46
N GLU A 41 5.20 -8.85 30.98
CA GLU A 41 6.34 -9.25 30.15
C GLU A 41 5.99 -10.57 29.45
N THR A 42 5.32 -10.47 28.31
CA THR A 42 5.07 -11.63 27.46
C THR A 42 6.29 -11.90 26.60
N SER A 43 6.73 -13.13 26.61
CA SER A 43 7.79 -13.58 25.70
C SER A 43 7.40 -13.33 24.25
N VAL A 44 8.36 -12.93 23.41
CA VAL A 44 8.15 -12.73 21.96
C VAL A 44 7.53 -13.99 21.31
N LEU A 45 7.95 -15.17 21.76
CA LEU A 45 7.41 -16.45 21.31
C LEU A 45 5.93 -16.65 21.67
N GLU A 46 5.53 -16.25 22.86
CA GLU A 46 4.13 -16.31 23.29
C GLU A 46 3.26 -15.33 22.49
N SER A 47 3.77 -14.14 22.26
CA SER A 47 3.10 -13.13 21.42
C SER A 47 2.95 -13.58 19.96
N LEU A 48 3.97 -14.22 19.37
CA LEU A 48 3.89 -14.84 18.04
C LEU A 48 2.86 -15.98 18.01
N LYS A 49 2.85 -16.83 19.04
CA LYS A 49 1.82 -17.90 19.17
C LYS A 49 0.43 -17.33 19.22
N ASN A 50 0.22 -16.24 19.95
CA ASN A 50 -1.07 -15.55 20.04
C ASN A 50 -1.51 -14.97 18.69
N ILE A 51 -0.58 -14.43 17.88
CA ILE A 51 -0.85 -13.95 16.52
C ILE A 51 -1.27 -15.12 15.61
N ILE A 52 -0.52 -16.21 15.60
CA ILE A 52 -0.81 -17.38 14.74
C ILE A 52 -2.12 -18.06 15.14
N THR A 53 -2.46 -18.06 16.42
CA THR A 53 -3.71 -18.65 16.93
C THR A 53 -4.93 -17.76 16.67
N ASN A 54 -4.71 -16.47 16.39
CA ASN A 54 -5.77 -15.50 16.05
C ASN A 54 -6.09 -15.58 14.55
N ARG A 55 -7.11 -16.34 14.18
CA ARG A 55 -7.54 -16.54 12.78
C ARG A 55 -7.81 -15.23 12.02
N PRO A 56 -8.56 -14.22 12.54
CA PRO A 56 -8.76 -12.95 11.88
C PRO A 56 -7.45 -12.24 11.57
N LEU A 57 -6.54 -12.18 12.54
CA LEU A 57 -5.25 -11.51 12.39
C LEU A 57 -4.34 -12.23 11.39
N LEU A 58 -4.31 -13.56 11.42
CA LEU A 58 -3.57 -14.36 10.44
C LEU A 58 -4.07 -14.12 9.02
N ALA A 59 -5.38 -14.04 8.83
CA ALA A 59 -5.97 -13.74 7.52
C ALA A 59 -5.54 -12.36 7.00
N VAL A 60 -5.49 -11.34 7.86
CA VAL A 60 -5.00 -9.99 7.50
C VAL A 60 -3.52 -10.02 7.14
N ILE A 61 -2.69 -10.72 7.91
CA ILE A 61 -1.25 -10.85 7.63
C ILE A 61 -1.03 -11.54 6.28
N LEU A 62 -1.73 -12.63 6.01
CA LEU A 62 -1.66 -13.34 4.72
C LEU A 62 -2.14 -12.45 3.56
N ALA A 63 -3.23 -11.71 3.73
CA ALA A 63 -3.71 -10.78 2.72
C ALA A 63 -2.68 -9.68 2.41
N ASN A 64 -2.03 -9.11 3.44
CA ASN A 64 -0.98 -8.13 3.27
C ASN A 64 0.27 -8.73 2.62
N PHE A 65 0.64 -9.96 2.97
CA PHE A 65 1.72 -10.69 2.33
C PHE A 65 1.50 -10.83 0.82
N PHE A 66 0.33 -11.33 0.41
CA PHE A 66 0.00 -11.44 -1.02
C PHE A 66 -0.09 -10.07 -1.71
N ASN A 67 -0.60 -9.05 -1.03
CA ASN A 67 -0.62 -7.70 -1.59
C ASN A 67 0.80 -7.11 -1.81
N SER A 68 1.80 -7.56 -1.04
CA SER A 68 3.19 -7.12 -1.20
C SER A 68 3.83 -7.58 -2.51
N PHE A 69 3.38 -8.70 -3.10
CA PHE A 69 3.85 -9.13 -4.44
C PHE A 69 3.56 -8.09 -5.53
N LYS A 70 2.54 -7.28 -5.33
CA LYS A 70 2.22 -6.19 -6.25
C LYS A 70 3.30 -5.12 -6.31
N SER A 71 4.05 -4.89 -5.22
CA SER A 71 5.14 -3.90 -5.18
C SER A 71 6.28 -4.26 -6.13
N VAL A 72 6.48 -5.55 -6.41
CA VAL A 72 7.46 -6.04 -7.40
C VAL A 72 7.11 -5.51 -8.80
N GLY A 73 5.83 -5.53 -9.16
CA GLY A 73 5.35 -4.95 -10.43
C GLY A 73 5.62 -3.45 -10.53
N GLY A 74 5.48 -2.71 -9.43
CA GLY A 74 5.75 -1.27 -9.39
C GLY A 74 7.20 -0.90 -9.72
N SER A 75 8.16 -1.74 -9.33
CA SER A 75 9.57 -1.53 -9.66
C SER A 75 9.86 -1.65 -11.17
N SER A 76 9.05 -2.41 -11.89
CA SER A 76 9.18 -2.60 -13.35
C SER A 76 8.48 -1.51 -14.16
N GLU A 77 7.63 -0.69 -13.54
CA GLU A 77 6.83 0.34 -14.22
C GLU A 77 7.71 1.36 -14.94
N SER A 78 8.78 1.82 -14.32
CA SER A 78 9.71 2.79 -14.93
C SER A 78 10.39 2.24 -16.17
N TYR A 79 10.73 0.93 -16.19
CA TYR A 79 11.29 0.27 -17.37
C TYR A 79 10.27 0.16 -18.50
N PHE A 80 9.00 -0.12 -18.17
CA PHE A 80 7.92 -0.11 -19.14
C PHE A 80 7.80 1.25 -19.84
N TRP A 81 7.76 2.34 -19.09
CA TRP A 81 7.65 3.69 -19.66
C TRP A 81 8.87 4.07 -20.50
N LEU A 82 10.08 3.79 -20.01
CA LEU A 82 11.31 4.11 -20.73
C LEU A 82 11.40 3.36 -22.07
N ASN A 83 11.12 2.07 -22.07
CA ASN A 83 11.23 1.24 -23.28
C ASN A 83 10.12 1.53 -24.31
N ASN A 84 8.90 1.78 -23.86
CA ASN A 84 7.77 1.95 -24.79
C ASN A 84 7.62 3.39 -25.27
N THR A 85 7.91 4.38 -24.42
CA THR A 85 7.70 5.80 -24.76
C THR A 85 8.98 6.62 -24.87
N GLY A 86 10.11 6.08 -24.43
CA GLY A 86 11.40 6.77 -24.41
C GLY A 86 11.49 7.88 -23.36
N SER A 87 10.47 8.09 -22.51
CA SER A 87 10.42 9.18 -21.55
C SER A 87 9.69 8.79 -20.27
N LEU A 88 10.31 9.06 -19.12
CA LEU A 88 9.69 8.93 -17.80
C LEU A 88 8.64 10.02 -17.51
N LEU A 89 8.59 11.08 -18.33
CA LEU A 89 7.57 12.13 -18.18
C LEU A 89 6.17 11.55 -18.31
N ASN A 90 5.99 10.59 -19.20
CA ASN A 90 4.70 9.90 -19.40
C ASN A 90 4.25 9.12 -18.17
N GLN A 91 5.19 8.53 -17.42
CA GLN A 91 4.90 7.91 -16.11
C GLN A 91 4.35 8.95 -15.13
N THR A 92 4.99 10.11 -15.06
CA THR A 92 4.55 11.21 -14.16
C THR A 92 3.16 11.72 -14.54
N ILE A 93 2.91 11.95 -15.83
CA ILE A 93 1.60 12.38 -16.33
C ILE A 93 0.53 11.32 -16.02
N CYS A 94 0.82 10.06 -16.32
CA CYS A 94 -0.07 8.95 -16.00
C CYS A 94 -0.35 8.89 -14.50
N GLY A 95 0.66 9.02 -13.66
CA GLY A 95 0.53 9.04 -12.20
C GLY A 95 -0.36 10.17 -11.68
N LEU A 96 -0.31 11.35 -12.28
CA LEU A 96 -1.20 12.46 -11.93
C LEU A 96 -2.66 12.15 -12.29
N PHE A 97 -2.92 11.69 -13.52
CA PHE A 97 -4.28 11.37 -13.96
C PHE A 97 -4.88 10.17 -13.23
N THR A 98 -4.10 9.15 -12.89
CA THR A 98 -4.55 7.99 -12.13
C THR A 98 -4.66 8.29 -10.63
N GLY A 99 -3.83 9.20 -10.12
CA GLY A 99 -3.77 9.57 -8.70
C GLY A 99 -5.06 10.26 -8.23
N ILE A 100 -5.56 11.24 -8.97
CA ILE A 100 -6.74 12.03 -8.58
C ILE A 100 -7.97 11.14 -8.31
N PRO A 101 -8.43 10.27 -9.25
CA PRO A 101 -9.56 9.38 -8.98
C PRO A 101 -9.31 8.43 -7.81
N ASN A 102 -8.08 7.94 -7.67
CA ASN A 102 -7.70 7.05 -6.58
C ASN A 102 -7.81 7.73 -5.21
N TYR A 103 -7.43 9.00 -5.08
CA TYR A 103 -7.60 9.75 -3.84
C TYR A 103 -9.07 10.06 -3.54
N ILE A 104 -9.87 10.38 -4.56
CA ILE A 104 -11.33 10.58 -4.42
C ILE A 104 -12.00 9.29 -3.92
N MET A 105 -11.47 8.12 -4.27
CA MET A 105 -12.01 6.84 -3.84
C MET A 105 -11.85 6.59 -2.33
N VAL A 106 -10.91 7.22 -1.64
CA VAL A 106 -10.68 7.01 -0.20
C VAL A 106 -11.90 7.38 0.66
N PRO A 107 -12.49 8.58 0.57
CA PRO A 107 -13.71 8.89 1.31
C PRO A 107 -14.92 8.06 0.87
N ILE A 108 -14.99 7.64 -0.38
CA ILE A 108 -16.04 6.73 -0.86
C ILE A 108 -15.87 5.36 -0.19
N ALA A 109 -14.65 4.83 -0.14
CA ALA A 109 -14.34 3.57 0.55
C ALA A 109 -14.76 3.61 2.03
N ALA A 110 -14.50 4.72 2.73
CA ALA A 110 -14.93 4.90 4.11
C ALA A 110 -16.47 4.84 4.25
N LYS A 111 -17.21 5.45 3.31
CA LYS A 111 -18.68 5.36 3.28
C LYS A 111 -19.17 3.93 2.96
N MET A 112 -18.49 3.22 2.05
CA MET A 112 -18.78 1.82 1.73
C MET A 112 -18.61 0.93 2.95
N VAL A 113 -17.50 1.07 3.68
CA VAL A 113 -17.26 0.31 4.92
C VAL A 113 -18.33 0.62 5.97
N LYS A 114 -18.69 1.88 6.14
CA LYS A 114 -19.76 2.26 7.09
C LYS A 114 -21.13 1.65 6.71
N LYS A 115 -21.42 1.49 5.42
CA LYS A 115 -22.72 0.98 4.94
C LYS A 115 -22.77 -0.55 4.90
N TRP A 116 -21.70 -1.21 4.44
CA TRP A 116 -21.69 -2.65 4.15
C TRP A 116 -20.79 -3.45 5.09
N GLY A 117 -20.03 -2.77 5.94
CA GLY A 117 -19.00 -3.38 6.79
C GLY A 117 -17.69 -3.63 6.05
N ALA A 118 -16.62 -3.75 6.82
CA ALA A 118 -15.26 -3.90 6.28
C ALA A 118 -15.09 -5.20 5.47
N ARG A 119 -15.67 -6.31 5.95
CA ARG A 119 -15.58 -7.63 5.30
C ARG A 119 -16.23 -7.64 3.91
N ALA A 120 -17.46 -7.18 3.79
CA ALA A 120 -18.17 -7.16 2.51
C ALA A 120 -17.50 -6.22 1.52
N THR A 121 -17.07 -5.04 1.99
CA THR A 121 -16.34 -4.05 1.18
C THR A 121 -15.04 -4.63 0.64
N SER A 122 -14.27 -5.37 1.45
CA SER A 122 -13.03 -6.03 1.01
C SER A 122 -13.27 -7.10 -0.05
N ILE A 123 -14.33 -7.91 0.10
CA ILE A 123 -14.67 -8.95 -0.89
C ILE A 123 -15.05 -8.30 -2.22
N ILE A 124 -15.93 -7.29 -2.20
CA ILE A 124 -16.36 -6.58 -3.41
C ILE A 124 -15.15 -5.92 -4.11
N ALA A 125 -14.30 -5.25 -3.35
CA ALA A 125 -13.10 -4.62 -3.89
C ALA A 125 -12.11 -5.65 -4.45
N GLY A 126 -11.95 -6.80 -3.79
CA GLY A 126 -11.09 -7.89 -4.27
C GLY A 126 -11.58 -8.48 -5.59
N LEU A 127 -12.88 -8.75 -5.71
CA LEU A 127 -13.49 -9.25 -6.95
C LEU A 127 -13.38 -8.22 -8.07
N PHE A 128 -13.70 -6.96 -7.79
CA PHE A 128 -13.56 -5.89 -8.77
C PHE A 128 -12.10 -5.75 -9.23
N GLY A 129 -11.14 -5.78 -8.31
CA GLY A 129 -9.72 -5.74 -8.64
C GLY A 129 -9.28 -6.92 -9.49
N PHE A 130 -9.73 -8.14 -9.15
CA PHE A 130 -9.44 -9.33 -9.93
C PHE A 130 -9.89 -9.18 -11.40
N PHE A 131 -11.12 -8.79 -11.64
CA PHE A 131 -11.63 -8.59 -13.00
C PHE A 131 -10.93 -7.43 -13.73
N ALA A 132 -10.63 -6.32 -13.03
CA ALA A 132 -9.91 -5.20 -13.61
C ALA A 132 -8.50 -5.60 -14.07
N TYR A 133 -7.74 -6.31 -13.24
CA TYR A 133 -6.41 -6.80 -13.60
C TYR A 133 -6.45 -7.87 -14.69
N MET A 134 -7.44 -8.78 -14.67
CA MET A 134 -7.62 -9.77 -15.74
C MET A 134 -7.90 -9.09 -17.08
N THR A 135 -8.76 -8.08 -17.12
CA THR A 135 -9.04 -7.32 -18.34
C THR A 135 -7.76 -6.66 -18.87
N LEU A 136 -7.00 -6.00 -18.00
CA LEU A 136 -5.75 -5.35 -18.41
C LEU A 136 -4.70 -6.38 -18.88
N PHE A 137 -4.65 -7.56 -18.26
CA PHE A 137 -3.75 -8.63 -18.63
C PHE A 137 -4.07 -9.19 -20.03
N PHE A 138 -5.34 -9.49 -20.32
CA PHE A 138 -5.74 -10.08 -21.60
C PHE A 138 -5.73 -9.08 -22.75
N VAL A 139 -6.15 -7.83 -22.50
CA VAL A 139 -6.17 -6.79 -23.54
C VAL A 139 -4.78 -6.18 -23.77
N GLY A 140 -3.95 -6.15 -22.74
CA GLY A 140 -2.59 -5.58 -22.78
C GLY A 140 -2.57 -4.05 -22.72
N PHE A 141 -1.38 -3.49 -22.92
CA PHE A 141 -1.12 -2.04 -22.83
C PHE A 141 -1.11 -1.33 -24.21
N HIS A 142 -1.27 -2.07 -25.30
CA HIS A 142 -1.28 -1.54 -26.67
C HIS A 142 -2.37 -2.18 -27.52
N PRO A 143 -3.66 -2.04 -27.10
CA PRO A 143 -4.79 -2.70 -27.78
C PRO A 143 -5.08 -2.12 -29.17
N PHE A 144 -4.54 -0.94 -29.49
CA PHE A 144 -4.77 -0.22 -30.73
C PHE A 144 -3.60 -0.30 -31.72
N GLY A 145 -2.77 -1.35 -31.63
CA GLY A 145 -1.65 -1.53 -32.55
C GLY A 145 -0.79 -2.73 -32.17
N GLN A 146 0.25 -3.00 -32.97
CA GLN A 146 1.19 -4.07 -32.69
C GLN A 146 2.24 -3.66 -31.65
N THR A 147 2.52 -2.36 -31.56
CA THR A 147 3.43 -1.78 -30.57
C THR A 147 2.79 -0.58 -29.86
N PHE A 148 3.34 -0.18 -28.72
CA PHE A 148 2.83 0.98 -27.99
C PHE A 148 2.88 2.28 -28.81
N LYS A 149 3.84 2.39 -29.73
CA LYS A 149 4.01 3.58 -30.59
C LYS A 149 2.97 3.68 -31.70
N ASP A 150 2.38 2.55 -32.09
CA ASP A 150 1.23 2.55 -32.99
C ASP A 150 0.06 3.19 -32.23
N HIS A 151 -0.60 4.18 -32.85
CA HIS A 151 -1.69 4.91 -32.20
C HIS A 151 -1.36 5.38 -30.77
N TYR A 152 -0.19 5.96 -30.57
CA TYR A 152 0.39 6.33 -29.29
C TYR A 152 -0.60 7.01 -28.31
N ILE A 153 -1.38 7.99 -28.78
CA ILE A 153 -2.33 8.72 -27.93
C ILE A 153 -3.43 7.81 -27.40
N PHE A 154 -3.98 6.93 -28.25
CA PHE A 154 -5.02 6.00 -27.83
C PHE A 154 -4.50 4.96 -26.85
N ASN A 155 -3.30 4.43 -27.08
CA ASN A 155 -2.66 3.50 -26.17
C ASN A 155 -2.35 4.17 -24.82
N LEU A 156 -1.91 5.43 -24.82
CA LEU A 156 -1.68 6.19 -23.60
C LEU A 156 -2.97 6.41 -22.79
N ILE A 157 -4.05 6.81 -23.46
CA ILE A 157 -5.38 6.96 -22.81
C ILE A 157 -5.85 5.63 -22.23
N TRP A 158 -5.68 4.54 -22.98
CA TRP A 158 -6.01 3.19 -22.50
C TRP A 158 -5.25 2.80 -21.25
N VAL A 159 -3.94 3.04 -21.22
CA VAL A 159 -3.10 2.75 -20.04
C VAL A 159 -3.53 3.57 -18.84
N ILE A 160 -3.77 4.88 -19.00
CA ILE A 160 -4.27 5.76 -17.94
C ILE A 160 -5.60 5.22 -17.38
N PHE A 161 -6.53 4.90 -18.27
CA PHE A 161 -7.84 4.36 -17.90
C PHE A 161 -7.73 3.02 -17.16
N GLY A 162 -6.97 2.08 -17.73
CA GLY A 162 -6.74 0.76 -17.16
C GLY A 162 -6.08 0.80 -15.78
N LEU A 163 -5.02 1.59 -15.64
CA LEU A 163 -4.33 1.76 -14.34
C LEU A 163 -5.22 2.49 -13.32
N THR A 164 -6.06 3.43 -13.76
CA THR A 164 -7.03 4.07 -12.88
C THR A 164 -8.02 3.05 -12.33
N ILE A 165 -8.65 2.25 -13.19
CA ILE A 165 -9.63 1.23 -12.78
C ILE A 165 -8.98 0.18 -11.88
N CYS A 166 -7.76 -0.27 -12.18
CA CYS A 166 -7.01 -1.18 -11.32
C CYS A 166 -6.61 -0.55 -9.97
N GLY A 167 -6.43 0.76 -9.92
CA GLY A 167 -6.07 1.49 -8.70
C GLY A 167 -7.22 1.65 -7.71
N LEU A 168 -8.46 1.83 -8.18
CA LEU A 168 -9.63 2.06 -7.33
C LEU A 168 -9.84 0.97 -6.26
N PRO A 169 -9.89 -0.34 -6.61
CA PRO A 169 -10.07 -1.40 -5.63
C PRO A 169 -8.95 -1.46 -4.60
N ASN A 170 -7.73 -1.07 -4.97
CA ASN A 170 -6.62 -1.02 -4.03
C ASN A 170 -6.83 0.02 -2.92
N LYS A 171 -7.38 1.18 -3.25
CA LYS A 171 -7.71 2.20 -2.25
C LYS A 171 -8.82 1.74 -1.32
N ILE A 172 -9.82 1.04 -1.85
CA ILE A 172 -10.88 0.42 -1.04
C ILE A 172 -10.29 -0.63 -0.09
N LEU A 173 -9.45 -1.53 -0.61
CA LEU A 173 -8.77 -2.57 0.19
C LEU A 173 -7.88 -1.98 1.27
N ASN A 174 -7.16 -0.89 0.99
CA ASN A 174 -6.32 -0.23 1.99
C ASN A 174 -7.15 0.33 3.15
N VAL A 175 -8.27 1.02 2.86
CA VAL A 175 -9.15 1.57 3.89
C VAL A 175 -9.82 0.45 4.70
N SER A 176 -10.42 -0.54 4.03
CA SER A 176 -11.09 -1.64 4.71
C SER A 176 -10.11 -2.54 5.47
N GLY A 177 -8.89 -2.74 4.94
CA GLY A 177 -7.84 -3.53 5.58
C GLY A 177 -7.35 -2.92 6.90
N GLN A 178 -7.21 -1.60 6.97
CA GLN A 178 -6.86 -0.92 8.23
C GLN A 178 -7.93 -1.13 9.30
N ILE A 179 -9.22 -1.06 8.93
CA ILE A 179 -10.33 -1.28 9.85
C ILE A 179 -10.37 -2.72 10.32
N VAL A 180 -10.21 -3.70 9.41
CA VAL A 180 -10.14 -5.13 9.78
C VAL A 180 -8.94 -5.41 10.69
N THR A 181 -7.81 -4.75 10.46
CA THR A 181 -6.63 -4.89 11.34
C THR A 181 -6.93 -4.38 12.75
N ALA A 182 -7.58 -3.22 12.87
CA ALA A 182 -7.98 -2.67 14.17
C ALA A 182 -8.96 -3.62 14.89
N GLU A 183 -10.01 -4.09 14.21
CA GLU A 183 -10.97 -5.05 14.76
C GLU A 183 -10.29 -6.37 15.20
N ALA A 184 -9.29 -6.84 14.43
CA ALA A 184 -8.54 -8.05 14.78
C ALA A 184 -7.64 -7.86 16.01
N LEU A 185 -7.10 -6.65 16.21
CA LEU A 185 -6.35 -6.26 17.40
C LEU A 185 -7.25 -6.19 18.63
N ASP A 186 -8.43 -5.56 18.50
CA ASP A 186 -9.43 -5.50 19.57
C ASP A 186 -9.91 -6.90 19.98
N TYR A 187 -10.10 -7.80 19.00
CA TYR A 187 -10.40 -9.21 19.28
C TYR A 187 -9.26 -9.92 20.02
N MET A 188 -8.01 -9.63 19.67
CA MET A 188 -6.84 -10.19 20.35
C MET A 188 -6.77 -9.73 21.81
N GLU A 189 -7.02 -8.45 22.06
CA GLU A 189 -7.07 -7.88 23.40
C GLU A 189 -8.20 -8.51 24.23
N TRP A 190 -9.38 -8.65 23.66
CA TRP A 190 -10.51 -9.32 24.35
C TRP A 190 -10.21 -10.78 24.69
N LYS A 191 -9.58 -11.52 23.80
CA LYS A 191 -9.33 -12.95 23.96
C LYS A 191 -8.13 -13.28 24.86
N HIS A 192 -7.06 -12.50 24.77
CA HIS A 192 -5.77 -12.78 25.43
C HIS A 192 -5.40 -11.75 26.50
N GLY A 193 -6.16 -10.65 26.64
CA GLY A 193 -5.85 -9.56 27.54
C GLY A 193 -4.57 -8.79 27.17
N LEU A 194 -4.09 -8.94 25.93
CA LEU A 194 -2.84 -8.36 25.45
C LEU A 194 -3.07 -7.69 24.10
N ARG A 195 -2.66 -6.41 24.01
CA ARG A 195 -2.73 -5.62 22.78
C ARG A 195 -1.32 -5.37 22.23
N ASN A 196 -0.83 -6.27 21.41
CA ASN A 196 0.51 -6.21 20.84
C ASN A 196 0.54 -5.57 19.45
N GLU A 197 0.14 -4.30 19.33
CA GLU A 197 0.12 -3.56 18.04
C GLU A 197 1.50 -3.51 17.39
N ALA A 198 2.55 -3.23 18.19
CA ALA A 198 3.92 -3.13 17.71
C ALA A 198 4.40 -4.43 17.05
N LEU A 199 4.07 -5.58 17.64
CA LEU A 199 4.47 -6.87 17.07
C LEU A 199 3.69 -7.18 15.79
N VAL A 200 2.39 -6.88 15.74
CA VAL A 200 1.56 -7.09 14.54
C VAL A 200 2.06 -6.23 13.38
N THR A 201 2.33 -4.95 13.63
CA THR A 201 2.89 -4.04 12.61
C THR A 201 4.29 -4.47 12.18
N THR A 202 5.11 -4.98 13.08
CA THR A 202 6.44 -5.53 12.77
C THR A 202 6.33 -6.77 11.87
N VAL A 203 5.44 -7.72 12.18
CA VAL A 203 5.23 -8.91 11.36
C VAL A 203 4.70 -8.54 9.96
N GLN A 204 3.80 -7.57 9.88
CA GLN A 204 3.33 -7.02 8.59
C GLN A 204 4.47 -6.33 7.82
N GLY A 205 5.33 -5.57 8.51
CA GLY A 205 6.48 -4.90 7.92
C GLY A 205 7.57 -5.84 7.42
N LEU A 206 7.86 -6.92 8.15
CA LEU A 206 8.84 -7.93 7.73
C LEU A 206 8.47 -8.60 6.40
N SER A 207 7.19 -8.83 6.17
CA SER A 207 6.72 -9.37 4.88
C SER A 207 7.00 -8.42 3.71
N LEU A 208 6.95 -7.10 3.93
CA LEU A 208 7.25 -6.08 2.94
C LEU A 208 8.77 -6.01 2.63
N ILE A 209 9.61 -6.05 3.67
CA ILE A 209 11.08 -5.95 3.51
C ILE A 209 11.62 -7.14 2.72
N HIS A 210 11.21 -8.37 3.05
CA HIS A 210 11.70 -9.57 2.36
C HIS A 210 11.28 -9.67 0.90
N ILE A 211 10.19 -9.04 0.50
CA ILE A 211 9.69 -9.09 -0.87
C ILE A 211 10.19 -7.90 -1.70
N SER A 212 10.36 -6.73 -1.08
CA SER A 212 10.72 -5.50 -1.80
C SER A 212 12.23 -5.29 -1.97
N GLU A 213 13.06 -5.95 -1.15
CA GLU A 213 14.51 -5.97 -1.39
C GLU A 213 14.89 -7.20 -2.21
N PRO A 214 15.08 -7.07 -3.54
CA PRO A 214 15.82 -8.09 -4.27
C PRO A 214 17.21 -8.13 -3.66
N THR A 215 17.58 -9.29 -3.09
CA THR A 215 18.93 -9.58 -2.67
C THR A 215 19.90 -9.10 -3.76
N ARG A 216 20.56 -7.97 -3.54
CA ARG A 216 21.66 -7.55 -4.43
C ARG A 216 22.64 -8.70 -4.43
N PRO A 217 22.94 -9.34 -5.57
CA PRO A 217 24.03 -10.28 -5.63
C PRO A 217 25.24 -9.48 -5.15
N ARG A 218 25.84 -9.88 -4.01
CA ARG A 218 27.15 -9.39 -3.62
C ARG A 218 28.06 -9.77 -4.76
N LEU A 219 28.42 -8.79 -5.58
CA LEU A 219 29.55 -8.91 -6.48
C LEU A 219 30.76 -9.10 -5.56
N ILE A 220 31.12 -10.36 -5.34
CA ILE A 220 32.41 -10.74 -4.78
C ILE A 220 33.41 -10.40 -5.87
N SER A 221 34.03 -9.25 -5.74
CA SER A 221 35.20 -8.86 -6.51
C SER A 221 36.41 -9.57 -5.93
#